data_b2f195cbd1e0739a4cf0ec476d8d17e0
#
_entry.id   b2f195cbd1e0739a4cf0ec476d8d17e0
#
_cell.length_a   1.000
_cell.length_b   1.000
_cell.length_c   1.000
_cell.angle_alpha   90.00
_cell.angle_beta   90.00
_cell.angle_gamma   90.00
#
_symmetry.space_group_name_H-M   'P 1'
#
loop_
_entity.id
_entity.type
_entity.pdbx_description
1 polymer ?
#
loop_
_entity_poly.entity_id
_entity_poly.type
_entity_poly.pdbx_seq_one_letter_code
_entity_poly.pdbx_strand_id
1 'polypeptide(L)'
;ARAELTNVPFTPQWPGCLDRNRRIIDQVAEKEVLLSYPYESMDAFVQLLREAANDPTVISIKITLYRLASQSHLAEALIAAAENGKEVTALFELRARFDESNNIEWSQRFEQAGCNIIYGFHDYKVHSKICAITRRSEGGLQFITQLGTGNYNEKTAALYTDFSLLTADRTIAADGVAFFQNMLIGDLRGSYGKLLVAPVSLKQTLLRLIDGEITRGDRGRIILKTNAVTERELIDKLAEASQAGVRVDLIVRGICCLLPESRQN
;
A
#
# COMPACT_ATOMS: atom_id res chain seq x y z
N ALA A 1 -1.34 -21.70 -26.96
CA ALA A 1 -2.45 -20.86 -26.46
C ALA A 1 -3.24 -20.37 -27.68
N ARG A 2 -4.56 -20.31 -27.59
CA ARG A 2 -5.41 -19.77 -28.64
C ARG A 2 -5.36 -18.24 -28.55
N ALA A 3 -4.79 -17.58 -29.56
CA ALA A 3 -4.59 -16.13 -29.56
C ALA A 3 -5.91 -15.34 -29.41
N GLU A 4 -7.01 -15.90 -29.95
CA GLU A 4 -8.35 -15.32 -29.84
C GLU A 4 -8.96 -15.33 -28.42
N LEU A 5 -8.35 -16.10 -27.48
CA LEU A 5 -8.77 -16.19 -26.07
C LEU A 5 -7.84 -15.41 -25.12
N THR A 6 -6.88 -14.69 -25.66
CA THR A 6 -5.94 -13.90 -24.86
C THR A 6 -6.11 -12.42 -25.16
N ASN A 7 -6.18 -11.61 -24.09
CA ASN A 7 -6.15 -10.16 -24.25
C ASN A 7 -4.76 -9.72 -24.78
N VAL A 8 -4.75 -8.64 -25.56
CA VAL A 8 -3.50 -8.00 -25.98
C VAL A 8 -2.73 -7.58 -24.71
N PRO A 9 -1.45 -7.92 -24.58
CA PRO A 9 -0.66 -7.50 -23.44
C PRO A 9 -0.66 -5.98 -23.30
N PHE A 10 -0.88 -5.51 -22.09
CA PHE A 10 -0.84 -4.10 -21.78
C PHE A 10 0.57 -3.72 -21.24
N THR A 11 1.11 -2.62 -21.75
CA THR A 11 2.40 -2.08 -21.26
C THR A 11 2.13 -0.89 -20.38
N PRO A 12 2.45 -0.95 -19.06
CA PRO A 12 2.30 0.18 -18.16
C PRO A 12 3.06 1.41 -18.68
N GLN A 13 2.43 2.57 -18.60
CA GLN A 13 3.01 3.82 -19.08
C GLN A 13 3.63 4.62 -17.93
N TRP A 14 4.59 5.47 -18.24
CA TRP A 14 5.08 6.42 -17.27
C TRP A 14 3.94 7.36 -16.85
N PRO A 15 3.78 7.69 -15.53
CA PRO A 15 2.71 8.55 -15.07
C PRO A 15 2.77 9.94 -15.72
N GLY A 16 1.66 10.34 -16.36
CA GLY A 16 1.59 11.64 -17.06
C GLY A 16 1.66 12.85 -16.13
N CYS A 17 1.45 12.65 -14.83
CA CYS A 17 1.55 13.68 -13.80
C CYS A 17 2.99 13.91 -13.29
N LEU A 18 3.97 13.09 -13.74
CA LEU A 18 5.38 13.16 -13.35
C LEU A 18 6.28 13.52 -14.54
N ASP A 19 7.03 14.60 -14.41
CA ASP A 19 8.08 14.97 -15.36
C ASP A 19 9.31 14.06 -15.18
N ARG A 20 9.70 13.36 -16.24
CA ARG A 20 10.87 12.46 -16.27
C ARG A 20 12.20 13.17 -16.06
N ASN A 21 12.27 14.45 -16.34
CA ASN A 21 13.51 15.25 -16.24
C ASN A 21 13.70 15.88 -14.85
N ARG A 22 12.71 15.71 -13.95
CA ARG A 22 12.75 16.21 -12.57
C ARG A 22 12.78 15.04 -11.59
N ARG A 23 13.45 15.24 -10.47
CA ARG A 23 13.45 14.25 -9.40
C ARG A 23 12.03 14.03 -8.87
N ILE A 24 11.62 12.79 -8.72
CA ILE A 24 10.26 12.43 -8.25
C ILE A 24 10.07 12.88 -6.81
N ILE A 25 11.11 12.73 -5.97
CA ILE A 25 11.07 13.12 -4.56
C ILE A 25 10.72 14.62 -4.38
N ASP A 26 11.18 15.48 -5.29
CA ASP A 26 10.90 16.91 -5.24
C ASP A 26 9.50 17.22 -5.78
N GLN A 27 9.06 16.52 -6.83
CA GLN A 27 7.70 16.67 -7.36
C GLN A 27 6.63 16.24 -6.34
N VAL A 28 6.87 15.14 -5.61
CA VAL A 28 5.97 14.69 -4.54
C VAL A 28 5.96 15.67 -3.36
N ALA A 29 7.07 16.34 -3.09
CA ALA A 29 7.12 17.38 -2.07
C ALA A 29 6.27 18.62 -2.42
N GLU A 30 6.11 18.90 -3.72
CA GLU A 30 5.30 20.01 -4.23
C GLU A 30 3.81 19.63 -4.33
N LYS A 31 3.51 18.38 -4.72
CA LYS A 31 2.15 17.93 -5.01
C LYS A 31 2.00 16.43 -4.80
N GLU A 32 0.90 16.03 -4.23
CA GLU A 32 0.52 14.60 -4.13
C GLU A 32 0.39 13.95 -5.50
N VAL A 33 0.83 12.71 -5.59
CA VAL A 33 0.77 11.89 -6.80
C VAL A 33 0.03 10.60 -6.51
N LEU A 34 -1.07 10.37 -7.21
CA LEU A 34 -1.81 9.12 -7.17
C LEU A 34 -1.56 8.34 -8.46
N LEU A 35 -0.96 7.16 -8.32
CA LEU A 35 -0.70 6.25 -9.43
C LEU A 35 -1.77 5.17 -9.50
N SER A 36 -2.17 4.81 -10.71
CA SER A 36 -3.16 3.77 -11.00
C SER A 36 -2.51 2.61 -11.76
N TYR A 37 -2.18 1.55 -11.06
CA TYR A 37 -1.69 0.31 -11.66
C TYR A 37 -2.83 -0.49 -12.29
N PRO A 38 -2.61 -1.29 -13.34
CA PRO A 38 -1.37 -1.50 -14.11
C PRO A 38 -1.15 -0.46 -15.22
N TYR A 39 -2.02 0.56 -15.32
CA TYR A 39 -1.99 1.52 -16.43
C TYR A 39 -0.76 2.41 -16.36
N GLU A 40 -0.39 2.84 -15.15
CA GLU A 40 0.85 3.55 -14.87
C GLU A 40 1.89 2.58 -14.30
N SER A 41 3.18 2.83 -14.63
CA SER A 41 4.25 1.96 -14.21
C SER A 41 4.65 2.18 -12.75
N MET A 42 4.88 1.08 -12.03
CA MET A 42 5.52 1.09 -10.71
C MET A 42 6.96 1.60 -10.76
N ASP A 43 7.57 1.70 -11.94
CA ASP A 43 8.94 2.22 -12.12
C ASP A 43 9.11 3.63 -11.54
N ALA A 44 8.04 4.43 -11.52
CA ALA A 44 8.07 5.74 -10.87
C ALA A 44 8.36 5.63 -9.37
N PHE A 45 7.76 4.67 -8.67
CA PHE A 45 8.04 4.43 -7.26
C PHE A 45 9.44 3.82 -7.04
N VAL A 46 9.86 2.91 -7.90
CA VAL A 46 11.23 2.37 -7.88
C VAL A 46 12.26 3.48 -8.09
N GLN A 47 12.00 4.40 -9.03
CA GLN A 47 12.86 5.55 -9.27
C GLN A 47 12.92 6.49 -8.05
N LEU A 48 11.80 6.75 -7.38
CA LEU A 48 11.78 7.51 -6.13
C LEU A 48 12.71 6.88 -5.07
N LEU A 49 12.71 5.55 -4.92
CA LEU A 49 13.60 4.86 -4.00
C LEU A 49 15.07 4.95 -4.42
N ARG A 50 15.37 4.87 -5.72
CA ARG A 50 16.73 5.08 -6.24
C ARG A 50 17.22 6.50 -6.00
N GLU A 51 16.36 7.50 -6.18
CA GLU A 51 16.67 8.89 -5.84
C GLU A 51 16.94 9.03 -4.35
N ALA A 52 16.09 8.45 -3.50
CA ALA A 52 16.27 8.48 -2.05
C ALA A 52 17.56 7.78 -1.60
N ALA A 53 17.95 6.67 -2.25
CA ALA A 53 19.19 5.97 -1.96
C ALA A 53 20.45 6.83 -2.22
N ASN A 54 20.40 7.70 -3.23
CA ASN A 54 21.55 8.54 -3.64
C ASN A 54 21.48 9.99 -3.09
N ASP A 55 20.34 10.38 -2.51
CA ASP A 55 20.18 11.75 -1.99
C ASP A 55 20.88 11.91 -0.63
N PRO A 56 21.92 12.78 -0.51
CA PRO A 56 22.61 12.99 0.77
C PRO A 56 21.73 13.57 1.86
N THR A 57 20.60 14.17 1.52
CA THR A 57 19.63 14.71 2.50
C THR A 57 18.73 13.64 3.11
N VAL A 58 18.56 12.50 2.44
CA VAL A 58 17.76 11.38 2.96
C VAL A 58 18.48 10.73 4.14
N ILE A 59 17.74 10.57 5.23
CA ILE A 59 18.22 10.01 6.50
C ILE A 59 17.78 8.55 6.62
N SER A 60 16.49 8.29 6.37
CA SER A 60 15.93 6.96 6.58
C SER A 60 14.85 6.61 5.57
N ILE A 61 14.73 5.30 5.32
CA ILE A 61 13.64 4.69 4.54
C ILE A 61 13.07 3.54 5.36
N LYS A 62 11.76 3.57 5.63
CA LYS A 62 11.05 2.51 6.34
C LYS A 62 9.96 1.96 5.44
N ILE A 63 9.87 0.63 5.33
CA ILE A 63 8.96 -0.02 4.37
C ILE A 63 8.42 -1.35 4.90
N THR A 64 7.18 -1.68 4.52
CA THR A 64 6.61 -3.03 4.75
C THR A 64 6.78 -3.89 3.50
N LEU A 65 7.22 -5.13 3.65
CA LEU A 65 7.47 -6.04 2.53
C LEU A 65 6.70 -7.35 2.74
N TYR A 66 5.73 -7.61 1.86
CA TYR A 66 4.91 -8.83 1.89
C TYR A 66 5.33 -9.84 0.83
N ARG A 67 5.48 -9.41 -0.42
CA ARG A 67 5.89 -10.22 -1.57
C ARG A 67 6.82 -9.42 -2.44
N LEU A 68 8.06 -9.85 -2.54
CA LEU A 68 9.04 -9.30 -3.47
C LEU A 68 9.10 -10.18 -4.72
N ALA A 69 9.40 -9.58 -5.87
CA ALA A 69 9.80 -10.34 -7.04
C ALA A 69 11.14 -11.03 -6.79
N SER A 70 11.40 -12.17 -7.45
CA SER A 70 12.69 -12.85 -7.37
C SER A 70 13.85 -11.96 -7.87
N GLN A 71 13.55 -11.08 -8.82
CA GLN A 71 14.43 -10.00 -9.26
C GLN A 71 13.65 -8.71 -9.01
N SER A 72 13.91 -8.05 -7.88
CA SER A 72 13.20 -6.85 -7.46
C SER A 72 14.13 -5.65 -7.48
N HIS A 73 13.89 -4.73 -8.41
CA HIS A 73 14.61 -3.45 -8.48
C HIS A 73 14.29 -2.55 -7.28
N LEU A 74 13.10 -2.72 -6.69
CA LEU A 74 12.72 -2.06 -5.45
C LEU A 74 13.62 -2.51 -4.29
N ALA A 75 13.81 -3.83 -4.14
CA ALA A 75 14.67 -4.38 -3.09
C ALA A 75 16.13 -3.97 -3.29
N GLU A 76 16.62 -4.00 -4.52
CA GLU A 76 17.97 -3.50 -4.87
C GLU A 76 18.16 -2.02 -4.52
N ALA A 77 17.15 -1.16 -4.77
CA ALA A 77 17.23 0.25 -4.41
C ALA A 77 17.29 0.47 -2.89
N LEU A 78 16.59 -0.34 -2.10
CA LEU A 78 16.63 -0.28 -0.64
C LEU A 78 17.98 -0.76 -0.07
N ILE A 79 18.54 -1.83 -0.63
CA ILE A 79 19.87 -2.32 -0.29
C ILE A 79 20.92 -1.23 -0.60
N ALA A 80 20.88 -0.65 -1.80
CA ALA A 80 21.77 0.45 -2.16
C ALA A 80 21.62 1.65 -1.22
N ALA A 81 20.42 1.94 -0.73
CA ALA A 81 20.22 3.00 0.25
C ALA A 81 20.97 2.71 1.56
N ALA A 82 20.91 1.47 2.07
CA ALA A 82 21.63 1.07 3.28
C ALA A 82 23.16 1.12 3.06
N GLU A 83 23.65 0.60 1.94
CA GLU A 83 25.07 0.68 1.56
C GLU A 83 25.56 2.13 1.42
N ASN A 84 24.70 3.07 1.03
CA ASN A 84 24.96 4.51 0.97
C ASN A 84 24.77 5.21 2.35
N GLY A 85 24.66 4.44 3.45
CA GLY A 85 24.61 4.95 4.82
C GLY A 85 23.26 5.50 5.26
N LYS A 86 22.15 5.17 4.57
CA LYS A 86 20.81 5.49 5.03
C LYS A 86 20.34 4.47 6.07
N GLU A 87 19.57 4.91 7.07
CA GLU A 87 18.86 3.98 7.95
C GLU A 87 17.70 3.33 7.18
N VAL A 88 17.85 2.07 6.80
CA VAL A 88 16.78 1.31 6.15
C VAL A 88 16.17 0.34 7.14
N THR A 89 14.85 0.45 7.36
CA THR A 89 14.07 -0.50 8.17
C THR A 89 13.03 -1.19 7.30
N ALA A 90 13.09 -2.50 7.21
CA ALA A 90 12.15 -3.31 6.46
C ALA A 90 11.36 -4.25 7.37
N LEU A 91 10.03 -4.13 7.35
CA LEU A 91 9.12 -5.04 8.04
C LEU A 91 8.72 -6.16 7.08
N PHE A 92 9.29 -7.34 7.26
CA PHE A 92 9.08 -8.51 6.41
C PHE A 92 7.97 -9.43 6.93
N GLU A 93 7.05 -9.82 6.04
CA GLU A 93 6.15 -10.95 6.25
C GLU A 93 6.77 -12.23 5.69
N LEU A 94 7.29 -13.10 6.54
CA LEU A 94 7.92 -14.36 6.11
C LEU A 94 6.89 -15.40 5.66
N ARG A 95 5.66 -15.35 6.18
CA ARG A 95 4.61 -16.33 5.89
C ARG A 95 3.75 -15.94 4.66
N ALA A 96 4.35 -15.29 3.68
CA ALA A 96 3.71 -15.00 2.41
C ALA A 96 3.58 -16.29 1.61
N ARG A 97 2.36 -16.84 1.54
CA ARG A 97 2.06 -18.13 0.91
C ARG A 97 2.69 -18.21 -0.49
N PHE A 98 3.49 -19.27 -0.74
CA PHE A 98 4.24 -19.57 -1.97
C PHE A 98 5.49 -18.71 -2.24
N ASP A 99 5.83 -17.78 -1.37
CA ASP A 99 6.98 -16.88 -1.56
C ASP A 99 7.93 -16.90 -0.35
N GLU A 100 7.76 -17.87 0.56
CA GLU A 100 8.51 -17.94 1.82
C GLU A 100 10.03 -18.00 1.57
N SER A 101 10.48 -18.89 0.68
CA SER A 101 11.92 -19.05 0.37
C SER A 101 12.51 -17.78 -0.25
N ASN A 102 11.79 -17.13 -1.16
CA ASN A 102 12.22 -15.88 -1.79
C ASN A 102 12.29 -14.74 -0.76
N ASN A 103 11.32 -14.65 0.15
CA ASN A 103 11.34 -13.63 1.18
C ASN A 103 12.46 -13.83 2.21
N ILE A 104 12.80 -15.08 2.53
CA ILE A 104 13.94 -15.43 3.39
C ILE A 104 15.26 -15.02 2.72
N GLU A 105 15.44 -15.34 1.43
CA GLU A 105 16.64 -14.94 0.69
C GLU A 105 16.81 -13.42 0.65
N TRP A 106 15.73 -12.68 0.35
CA TRP A 106 15.76 -11.24 0.39
C TRP A 106 16.07 -10.70 1.78
N SER A 107 15.45 -11.23 2.84
CA SER A 107 15.72 -10.75 4.21
C SER A 107 17.19 -10.90 4.58
N GLN A 108 17.83 -12.01 4.21
CA GLN A 108 19.27 -12.21 4.44
C GLN A 108 20.13 -11.18 3.68
N ARG A 109 19.78 -10.87 2.43
CA ARG A 109 20.48 -9.84 1.65
C ARG A 109 20.34 -8.45 2.29
N PHE A 110 19.17 -8.11 2.79
CA PHE A 110 18.92 -6.86 3.52
C PHE A 110 19.76 -6.79 4.81
N GLU A 111 19.81 -7.87 5.60
CA GLU A 111 20.64 -7.93 6.82
C GLU A 111 22.12 -7.75 6.48
N GLN A 112 22.63 -8.43 5.45
CA GLN A 112 24.01 -8.29 4.99
C GLN A 112 24.36 -6.87 4.53
N ALA A 113 23.40 -6.14 3.98
CA ALA A 113 23.55 -4.73 3.61
C ALA A 113 23.45 -3.76 4.79
N GLY A 114 23.18 -4.25 6.01
CA GLY A 114 23.05 -3.43 7.21
C GLY A 114 21.66 -2.83 7.43
N CYS A 115 20.62 -3.36 6.78
CA CYS A 115 19.25 -2.94 7.03
C CYS A 115 18.74 -3.49 8.37
N ASN A 116 17.90 -2.72 9.05
CA ASN A 116 17.14 -3.18 10.21
C ASN A 116 15.94 -4.01 9.75
N ILE A 117 15.87 -5.27 10.16
CA ILE A 117 14.76 -6.14 9.81
C ILE A 117 13.83 -6.31 11.02
N ILE A 118 12.55 -6.12 10.77
CA ILE A 118 11.47 -6.49 11.69
C ILE A 118 10.75 -7.66 11.04
N TYR A 119 10.76 -8.81 11.69
CA TYR A 119 9.95 -9.94 11.27
C TYR A 119 8.53 -9.78 11.78
N GLY A 120 7.55 -10.21 10.98
CA GLY A 120 6.14 -10.06 11.29
C GLY A 120 5.70 -10.75 12.58
N PHE A 121 4.43 -10.64 12.90
CA PHE A 121 3.85 -11.06 14.18
C PHE A 121 3.31 -12.49 14.13
N HIS A 122 3.27 -13.17 15.29
CA HIS A 122 2.82 -14.56 15.36
C HIS A 122 1.34 -14.71 14.92
N ASP A 123 0.45 -13.84 15.39
CA ASP A 123 -0.99 -13.98 15.20
C ASP A 123 -1.57 -13.12 14.06
N TYR A 124 -0.77 -12.22 13.50
CA TYR A 124 -1.18 -11.30 12.45
C TYR A 124 -0.22 -11.33 11.27
N LYS A 125 -0.77 -11.20 10.06
CA LYS A 125 0.03 -11.00 8.86
C LYS A 125 0.26 -9.52 8.62
N VAL A 126 1.49 -9.16 8.27
CA VAL A 126 1.81 -7.82 7.80
C VAL A 126 1.36 -7.71 6.35
N HIS A 127 0.19 -7.12 6.13
CA HIS A 127 -0.37 -6.96 4.78
C HIS A 127 -0.48 -5.49 4.34
N SER A 128 -0.03 -4.55 5.15
CA SER A 128 0.07 -3.13 4.81
C SER A 128 1.07 -2.87 3.69
N LYS A 129 0.89 -1.80 2.93
CA LYS A 129 1.80 -1.31 1.92
C LYS A 129 2.05 0.16 2.21
N ILE A 130 3.09 0.39 2.99
CA ILE A 130 3.52 1.73 3.40
C ILE A 130 5.04 1.83 3.30
N CYS A 131 5.50 2.93 2.72
CA CYS A 131 6.90 3.33 2.71
C CYS A 131 7.00 4.77 3.22
N ALA A 132 7.91 5.03 4.15
CA ALA A 132 8.17 6.34 4.70
C ALA A 132 9.65 6.72 4.48
N ILE A 133 9.88 7.80 3.75
CA ILE A 133 11.20 8.37 3.49
C ILE A 133 11.32 9.64 4.31
N THR A 134 12.40 9.77 5.09
CA THR A 134 12.70 10.99 5.85
C THR A 134 13.93 11.65 5.28
N ARG A 135 13.85 12.95 4.98
CA ARG A 135 15.00 13.75 4.54
C ARG A 135 15.12 15.07 5.29
N ARG A 136 16.33 15.63 5.31
CA ARG A 136 16.57 17.01 5.77
C ARG A 136 16.12 18.00 4.70
N SER A 137 15.52 19.10 5.12
CA SER A 137 15.17 20.24 4.28
C SER A 137 15.51 21.54 5.02
N GLU A 138 15.44 22.67 4.36
CA GLU A 138 15.71 24.00 4.96
C GLU A 138 14.83 24.29 6.17
N GLY A 139 13.59 23.79 6.18
CA GLY A 139 12.63 23.94 7.28
C GLY A 139 12.68 22.83 8.35
N GLY A 140 13.68 21.95 8.35
CA GLY A 140 13.78 20.80 9.26
C GLY A 140 13.63 19.45 8.56
N LEU A 141 12.83 18.54 9.12
CA LEU A 141 12.58 17.23 8.51
C LEU A 141 11.40 17.31 7.53
N GLN A 142 11.60 16.76 6.36
CA GLN A 142 10.55 16.50 5.38
C GLN A 142 10.33 14.99 5.25
N PHE A 143 9.08 14.62 5.10
CA PHE A 143 8.64 13.24 4.98
C PHE A 143 7.95 13.05 3.63
N ILE A 144 8.27 11.95 2.96
CA ILE A 144 7.54 11.45 1.81
C ILE A 144 6.98 10.08 2.18
N THR A 145 5.66 9.96 2.13
CA THR A 145 4.98 8.71 2.47
C THR A 145 4.33 8.14 1.22
N GLN A 146 4.57 6.87 0.97
CA GLN A 146 3.82 6.12 -0.04
C GLN A 146 2.88 5.15 0.66
N LEU A 147 1.63 5.10 0.18
CA LEU A 147 0.59 4.17 0.61
C LEU A 147 0.06 3.43 -0.62
N GLY A 148 -0.05 2.12 -0.53
CA GLY A 148 -0.51 1.30 -1.65
C GLY A 148 -1.60 0.30 -1.28
N THR A 149 -2.45 -0.04 -2.24
CA THR A 149 -3.37 -1.18 -2.15
C THR A 149 -2.72 -2.48 -2.63
N GLY A 150 -1.76 -2.39 -3.55
CA GLY A 150 -1.01 -3.51 -4.15
C GLY A 150 0.34 -3.77 -3.50
N ASN A 151 0.84 -5.00 -3.64
CA ASN A 151 2.16 -5.38 -3.12
C ASN A 151 3.30 -4.67 -3.86
N TYR A 152 4.43 -4.53 -3.19
CA TYR A 152 5.69 -4.06 -3.79
C TYR A 152 6.34 -5.15 -4.64
N ASN A 153 5.70 -5.46 -5.76
CA ASN A 153 6.12 -6.49 -6.69
C ASN A 153 5.83 -6.04 -8.11
N GLU A 154 6.87 -5.79 -8.88
CA GLU A 154 6.83 -5.20 -10.21
C GLU A 154 6.01 -6.03 -11.20
N LYS A 155 6.05 -7.37 -11.06
CA LYS A 155 5.28 -8.28 -11.91
C LYS A 155 3.77 -8.19 -11.63
N THR A 156 3.39 -8.17 -10.35
CA THR A 156 1.96 -8.10 -9.99
C THR A 156 1.40 -6.69 -10.20
N ALA A 157 2.20 -5.64 -10.06
CA ALA A 157 1.79 -4.27 -10.35
C ALA A 157 1.46 -4.04 -11.84
N ALA A 158 2.02 -4.86 -12.74
CA ALA A 158 1.68 -4.84 -14.16
C ALA A 158 0.41 -5.63 -14.52
N LEU A 159 -0.24 -6.30 -13.54
CA LEU A 159 -1.39 -7.19 -13.76
C LEU A 159 -2.63 -6.77 -12.99
N TYR A 160 -2.48 -6.30 -11.76
CA TYR A 160 -3.59 -6.00 -10.86
C TYR A 160 -3.91 -4.50 -10.86
N THR A 161 -5.20 -4.20 -10.76
CA THR A 161 -5.69 -2.83 -10.56
C THR A 161 -5.50 -2.43 -9.11
N ASP A 162 -4.55 -1.53 -8.87
CA ASP A 162 -4.19 -1.03 -7.55
C ASP A 162 -3.90 0.46 -7.59
N PHE A 163 -3.96 1.12 -6.44
CA PHE A 163 -3.56 2.52 -6.28
C PHE A 163 -2.28 2.63 -5.47
N SER A 164 -1.49 3.67 -5.76
CA SER A 164 -0.30 4.05 -5.00
C SER A 164 -0.30 5.56 -4.84
N LEU A 165 -0.49 6.02 -3.60
CA LEU A 165 -0.43 7.43 -3.23
C LEU A 165 0.98 7.78 -2.77
N LEU A 166 1.59 8.81 -3.36
CA LEU A 166 2.83 9.43 -2.93
C LEU A 166 2.49 10.82 -2.39
N THR A 167 2.82 11.11 -1.14
CA THR A 167 2.42 12.37 -0.48
C THR A 167 3.48 12.89 0.48
N ALA A 168 3.54 14.21 0.62
CA ALA A 168 4.30 14.91 1.66
C ALA A 168 3.39 15.46 2.77
N ASP A 169 2.13 14.99 2.87
CA ASP A 169 1.21 15.41 3.95
C ASP A 169 1.78 15.06 5.32
N ARG A 170 1.87 16.06 6.18
CA ARG A 170 2.48 15.93 7.51
C ARG A 170 1.68 15.04 8.46
N THR A 171 0.36 15.01 8.31
CA THR A 171 -0.51 14.18 9.17
C THR A 171 -0.35 12.71 8.82
N ILE A 172 -0.35 12.39 7.52
CA ILE A 172 -0.07 11.03 7.05
C ILE A 172 1.35 10.59 7.43
N ALA A 173 2.32 11.51 7.33
CA ALA A 173 3.69 11.24 7.74
C ALA A 173 3.82 10.93 9.23
N ALA A 174 3.14 11.70 10.09
CA ALA A 174 3.13 11.45 11.54
C ALA A 174 2.56 10.07 11.87
N ASP A 175 1.47 9.69 11.21
CA ASP A 175 0.89 8.35 11.32
C ASP A 175 1.85 7.26 10.83
N GLY A 176 2.53 7.49 9.71
CA GLY A 176 3.54 6.56 9.18
C GLY A 176 4.71 6.35 10.16
N VAL A 177 5.21 7.42 10.77
CA VAL A 177 6.24 7.33 11.81
C VAL A 177 5.73 6.54 13.02
N ALA A 178 4.54 6.87 13.52
CA ALA A 178 3.92 6.16 14.65
C ALA A 178 3.67 4.68 14.30
N PHE A 179 3.24 4.38 13.07
CA PHE A 179 3.05 3.00 12.61
C PHE A 179 4.35 2.18 12.72
N PHE A 180 5.45 2.67 12.18
CA PHE A 180 6.72 1.94 12.25
C PHE A 180 7.27 1.86 13.68
N GLN A 181 7.09 2.88 14.52
CA GLN A 181 7.46 2.82 15.94
C GLN A 181 6.66 1.74 16.67
N ASN A 182 5.35 1.68 16.46
CA ASN A 182 4.49 0.67 17.06
C ASN A 182 4.86 -0.75 16.59
N MET A 183 5.19 -0.91 15.30
CA MET A 183 5.61 -2.21 14.78
C MET A 183 6.94 -2.67 15.40
N LEU A 184 7.87 -1.75 15.65
CA LEU A 184 9.15 -2.07 16.30
C LEU A 184 8.99 -2.65 17.71
N ILE A 185 8.00 -2.17 18.48
CA ILE A 185 7.73 -2.64 19.84
C ILE A 185 6.61 -3.68 19.93
N GLY A 186 6.05 -4.11 18.77
CA GLY A 186 4.96 -5.08 18.73
C GLY A 186 3.62 -4.55 19.20
N ASP A 187 3.41 -3.23 19.26
CA ASP A 187 2.13 -2.63 19.62
C ASP A 187 1.19 -2.56 18.40
N LEU A 188 0.22 -3.47 18.36
CA LEU A 188 -0.82 -3.51 17.33
C LEU A 188 -2.05 -2.64 17.66
N ARG A 189 -2.04 -1.91 18.79
CA ARG A 189 -3.17 -1.08 19.26
C ARG A 189 -2.96 0.41 19.03
N GLY A 190 -1.95 0.78 18.25
CA GLY A 190 -1.64 2.17 17.95
C GLY A 190 -2.85 2.95 17.42
N SER A 191 -2.93 4.23 17.79
CA SER A 191 -3.94 5.17 17.30
C SER A 191 -3.34 6.08 16.24
N TYR A 192 -4.10 6.37 15.18
CA TYR A 192 -3.67 7.13 14.02
C TYR A 192 -4.72 8.18 13.65
N GLY A 193 -4.27 9.33 13.14
CA GLY A 193 -5.14 10.45 12.80
C GLY A 193 -5.84 10.28 11.44
N LYS A 194 -5.10 9.80 10.44
CA LYS A 194 -5.58 9.62 9.06
C LYS A 194 -5.58 8.15 8.64
N LEU A 195 -4.58 7.38 9.05
CA LEU A 195 -4.46 5.98 8.66
C LEU A 195 -5.48 5.12 9.41
N LEU A 196 -6.12 4.23 8.66
CA LEU A 196 -6.99 3.19 9.21
C LEU A 196 -6.21 1.88 9.24
N VAL A 197 -5.89 1.40 10.43
CA VAL A 197 -5.08 0.19 10.60
C VAL A 197 -5.93 -0.94 11.19
N ALA A 198 -5.95 -2.09 10.51
CA ALA A 198 -6.54 -3.30 11.04
C ALA A 198 -5.57 -3.93 12.08
N PRO A 199 -6.11 -4.54 13.17
CA PRO A 199 -7.52 -4.81 13.45
C PRO A 199 -8.27 -3.69 14.19
N VAL A 200 -7.60 -2.58 14.55
CA VAL A 200 -8.13 -1.62 15.53
C VAL A 200 -9.16 -0.66 14.94
N SER A 201 -8.81 0.09 13.89
CA SER A 201 -9.63 1.22 13.43
C SER A 201 -10.33 1.01 12.10
N LEU A 202 -9.83 0.12 11.24
CA LEU A 202 -10.31 -0.03 9.86
C LEU A 202 -11.79 -0.43 9.79
N LYS A 203 -12.18 -1.53 10.46
CA LYS A 203 -13.53 -2.06 10.38
C LYS A 203 -14.57 -1.07 10.90
N GLN A 204 -14.36 -0.53 12.10
CA GLN A 204 -15.31 0.38 12.73
C GLN A 204 -15.49 1.68 11.94
N THR A 205 -14.42 2.15 11.31
CA THR A 205 -14.51 3.34 10.46
C THR A 205 -15.25 3.05 9.16
N LEU A 206 -15.03 1.88 8.53
CA LEU A 206 -15.78 1.48 7.34
C LEU A 206 -17.29 1.38 7.65
N LEU A 207 -17.67 0.77 8.77
CA LEU A 207 -19.08 0.69 9.17
C LEU A 207 -19.69 2.09 9.35
N ARG A 208 -19.00 3.01 10.02
CA ARG A 208 -19.46 4.40 10.15
C ARG A 208 -19.58 5.16 8.83
N LEU A 209 -18.67 4.91 7.88
CA LEU A 209 -18.76 5.51 6.54
C LEU A 209 -19.97 4.97 5.78
N ILE A 210 -20.28 3.69 5.90
CA ILE A 210 -21.51 3.10 5.34
C ILE A 210 -22.74 3.70 5.99
N ASP A 211 -22.78 3.86 7.33
CA ASP A 211 -23.87 4.55 8.03
C ASP A 211 -24.07 5.97 7.48
N GLY A 212 -22.98 6.69 7.19
CA GLY A 212 -23.06 8.00 6.55
C GLY A 212 -23.74 7.97 5.19
N GLU A 213 -23.50 6.93 4.38
CA GLU A 213 -24.20 6.76 3.10
C GLU A 213 -25.67 6.33 3.29
N ILE A 214 -25.97 5.49 4.26
CA ILE A 214 -27.35 5.11 4.62
C ILE A 214 -28.20 6.34 4.92
N THR A 215 -27.67 7.32 5.66
CA THR A 215 -28.40 8.57 5.95
C THR A 215 -28.72 9.40 4.71
N ARG A 216 -28.06 9.17 3.58
CA ARG A 216 -28.31 9.85 2.30
C ARG A 216 -29.40 9.15 1.47
N GLY A 217 -29.75 7.91 1.81
CA GLY A 217 -30.76 7.10 1.11
C GLY A 217 -30.40 6.92 -0.37
N ASP A 218 -31.30 7.23 -1.28
CA ASP A 218 -31.15 7.13 -2.74
C ASP A 218 -30.02 8.01 -3.35
N ARG A 219 -29.55 9.00 -2.60
CA ARG A 219 -28.38 9.81 -2.99
C ARG A 219 -27.04 9.22 -2.52
N GLY A 220 -27.09 8.19 -1.67
CA GLY A 220 -25.91 7.50 -1.18
C GLY A 220 -25.31 6.60 -2.25
N ARG A 221 -23.98 6.46 -2.24
CA ARG A 221 -23.27 5.58 -3.16
C ARG A 221 -22.06 4.94 -2.49
N ILE A 222 -21.95 3.62 -2.62
CA ILE A 222 -20.81 2.85 -2.13
C ILE A 222 -20.20 2.09 -3.30
N ILE A 223 -18.90 2.22 -3.49
CA ILE A 223 -18.11 1.41 -4.44
C ILE A 223 -16.98 0.75 -3.66
N LEU A 224 -16.99 -0.58 -3.61
CA LEU A 224 -15.95 -1.36 -2.95
C LEU A 224 -15.27 -2.31 -3.92
N LYS A 225 -13.94 -2.23 -4.01
CA LYS A 225 -13.12 -3.22 -4.70
C LYS A 225 -12.28 -3.98 -3.68
N THR A 226 -12.51 -5.30 -3.59
CA THR A 226 -11.87 -6.16 -2.59
C THR A 226 -11.44 -7.49 -3.17
N ASN A 227 -10.54 -8.19 -2.48
CA ASN A 227 -10.18 -9.56 -2.83
C ASN A 227 -11.28 -10.55 -2.45
N ALA A 228 -11.96 -10.31 -1.31
CA ALA A 228 -13.03 -11.16 -0.80
C ALA A 228 -13.98 -10.33 0.05
N VAL A 229 -15.23 -10.77 0.15
CA VAL A 229 -16.27 -10.23 1.04
C VAL A 229 -16.79 -11.40 1.89
N THR A 230 -16.24 -11.54 3.11
CA THR A 230 -16.51 -12.68 4.00
C THR A 230 -16.82 -12.25 5.44
N GLU A 231 -16.61 -10.97 5.77
CA GLU A 231 -16.86 -10.44 7.10
C GLU A 231 -18.36 -10.15 7.28
N ARG A 232 -18.98 -10.86 8.23
CA ARG A 232 -20.44 -10.87 8.39
C ARG A 232 -21.04 -9.50 8.68
N GLU A 233 -20.48 -8.77 9.63
CA GLU A 233 -21.02 -7.46 10.03
C GLU A 233 -20.96 -6.44 8.89
N LEU A 234 -19.90 -6.51 8.06
CA LEU A 234 -19.79 -5.68 6.87
C LEU A 234 -20.84 -6.07 5.81
N ILE A 235 -21.08 -7.37 5.63
CA ILE A 235 -22.12 -7.89 4.71
C ILE A 235 -23.50 -7.41 5.15
N ASP A 236 -23.84 -7.59 6.43
CA ASP A 236 -25.10 -7.17 6.99
C ASP A 236 -25.30 -5.64 6.84
N LYS A 237 -24.24 -4.86 7.05
CA LYS A 237 -24.26 -3.39 6.89
C LYS A 237 -24.40 -2.95 5.41
N LEU A 238 -23.82 -3.66 4.47
CA LEU A 238 -24.00 -3.40 3.03
C LEU A 238 -25.41 -3.74 2.56
N ALA A 239 -26.01 -4.80 3.12
CA ALA A 239 -27.41 -5.15 2.86
C ALA A 239 -28.35 -4.07 3.41
N GLU A 240 -28.12 -3.58 4.64
CA GLU A 240 -28.86 -2.46 5.24
C GLU A 240 -28.79 -1.20 4.35
N ALA A 241 -27.59 -0.88 3.84
CA ALA A 241 -27.40 0.25 2.94
C ALA A 241 -28.22 0.11 1.64
N SER A 242 -28.20 -1.08 1.03
CA SER A 242 -29.03 -1.38 -0.15
C SER A 242 -30.52 -1.23 0.13
N GLN A 243 -31.01 -1.75 1.25
CA GLN A 243 -32.42 -1.61 1.69
C GLN A 243 -32.81 -0.15 1.95
N ALA A 244 -31.88 0.68 2.40
CA ALA A 244 -32.08 2.12 2.57
C ALA A 244 -32.07 2.92 1.25
N GLY A 245 -31.88 2.25 0.10
CA GLY A 245 -31.86 2.89 -1.23
C GLY A 245 -30.47 3.34 -1.70
N VAL A 246 -29.41 3.05 -0.92
CA VAL A 246 -28.03 3.38 -1.33
C VAL A 246 -27.63 2.49 -2.51
N ARG A 247 -27.04 3.09 -3.53
CA ARG A 247 -26.44 2.32 -4.62
C ARG A 247 -25.12 1.68 -4.19
N VAL A 248 -25.07 0.34 -4.16
CA VAL A 248 -23.89 -0.44 -3.75
C VAL A 248 -23.31 -1.18 -4.96
N ASP A 249 -22.12 -0.80 -5.37
CA ASP A 249 -21.35 -1.44 -6.45
C ASP A 249 -20.18 -2.22 -5.83
N LEU A 250 -20.13 -3.55 -5.98
CA LEU A 250 -19.06 -4.40 -5.46
C LEU A 250 -18.24 -5.01 -6.58
N ILE A 251 -16.92 -4.88 -6.51
CA ILE A 251 -15.95 -5.52 -7.40
C ILE A 251 -15.15 -6.51 -6.56
N VAL A 252 -15.54 -7.79 -6.60
CA VAL A 252 -14.96 -8.84 -5.77
C VAL A 252 -14.20 -9.84 -6.63
N ARG A 253 -12.90 -9.98 -6.39
CA ARG A 253 -12.03 -10.85 -7.19
C ARG A 253 -12.20 -12.35 -6.88
N GLY A 254 -12.50 -12.70 -5.64
CA GLY A 254 -12.54 -14.07 -5.15
C GLY A 254 -13.84 -14.39 -4.43
N ILE A 255 -13.74 -14.87 -3.19
CA ILE A 255 -14.89 -15.31 -2.40
C ILE A 255 -15.80 -14.12 -2.06
N CYS A 256 -17.09 -14.25 -2.38
CA CYS A 256 -18.14 -13.31 -2.01
C CYS A 256 -19.24 -14.07 -1.28
N CYS A 257 -19.44 -13.76 0.01
CA CYS A 257 -20.50 -14.33 0.82
C CYS A 257 -21.77 -13.46 0.85
N LEU A 258 -21.81 -12.36 0.11
CA LEU A 258 -22.98 -11.54 -0.11
C LEU A 258 -23.66 -12.00 -1.42
N LEU A 259 -24.94 -12.31 -1.35
CA LEU A 259 -25.75 -12.67 -2.51
C LEU A 259 -26.42 -11.40 -3.07
N PRO A 260 -26.02 -10.92 -4.26
CA PRO A 260 -26.63 -9.73 -4.86
C PRO A 260 -28.06 -9.99 -5.28
N GLU A 261 -28.85 -8.93 -5.38
CA GLU A 261 -30.23 -8.95 -5.88
C GLU A 261 -31.17 -9.92 -5.13
N SER A 262 -30.82 -10.35 -3.93
CA SER A 262 -31.74 -11.12 -3.10
C SER A 262 -32.85 -10.20 -2.56
N ARG A 263 -34.07 -10.75 -2.40
CA ARG A 263 -35.20 -9.96 -1.88
C ARG A 263 -35.02 -9.45 -0.44
N GLN A 264 -33.99 -9.89 0.23
CA GLN A 264 -33.64 -9.46 1.58
C GLN A 264 -32.50 -8.41 1.56
N ASN A 265 -31.96 -8.11 0.39
CA ASN A 265 -30.92 -7.11 0.19
C ASN A 265 -31.51 -5.86 -0.47
#